data_da4a42822088f24843d79552b0ad8b6e
#
_entry.id   da4a42822088f24843d79552b0ad8b6e
#
_cell.length_a   1.000
_cell.length_b   1.000
_cell.length_c   1.000
_cell.angle_alpha   90.00
_cell.angle_beta   90.00
_cell.angle_gamma   90.00
#
_symmetry.space_group_name_H-M   'P 1'
#
loop_
_entity.id
_entity.type
_entity.pdbx_description
1 polymer ?
#
loop_
_entity_poly.entity_id
_entity_poly.type
_entity_poly.pdbx_seq_one_letter_code
_entity_poly.pdbx_strand_id
1 'polypeptide(L)'
;WSDFTEKLKVPVRSTETLDEYLALPKNRQAELKDVGGFVGGTFESDRRKSAYVQGRDLLTLDLDNIPAGQTEGILKRVSGLGCAVAVYSTRKHAGYAPRLRVILPLDRTASADEYEPPARKAAALIGMEFCDPTTFDACRLMYWPSCCSDGEFISEVYDRPFCSLDGLLGMYQDWKDISEWPQVPGSDAIQKRRLARQEDPT
;
A
#
# COMPACT_ATOMS: atom_id res chain seq x y z
N TRP A 1 -17.11 -3.31 2.11
CA TRP A 1 -16.21 -2.19 2.42
C TRP A 1 -16.37 -1.73 3.86
N SER A 2 -17.61 -1.52 4.32
CA SER A 2 -17.88 -1.08 5.69
C SER A 2 -17.25 -1.99 6.75
N ASP A 3 -17.49 -3.30 6.69
CA ASP A 3 -16.93 -4.26 7.66
C ASP A 3 -15.40 -4.32 7.63
N PHE A 4 -14.81 -4.11 6.44
CA PHE A 4 -13.37 -4.04 6.26
C PHE A 4 -12.79 -2.79 6.95
N THR A 5 -13.39 -1.63 6.72
CA THR A 5 -12.91 -0.37 7.31
C THR A 5 -13.07 -0.32 8.83
N GLU A 6 -14.10 -0.97 9.38
CA GLU A 6 -14.24 -1.09 10.85
C GLU A 6 -13.03 -1.78 11.50
N LYS A 7 -12.46 -2.80 10.84
CA LYS A 7 -11.24 -3.47 11.32
C LYS A 7 -10.01 -2.58 11.26
N LEU A 8 -10.03 -1.53 10.45
CA LEU A 8 -8.90 -0.59 10.34
C LEU A 8 -8.92 0.51 11.41
N LYS A 9 -10.03 0.69 12.12
CA LYS A 9 -10.20 1.77 13.11
C LYS A 9 -9.54 1.49 14.45
N VAL A 10 -9.37 0.22 14.80
CA VAL A 10 -8.85 -0.17 16.13
C VAL A 10 -7.63 -1.06 15.96
N PRO A 11 -6.44 -0.61 16.40
CA PRO A 11 -5.23 -1.41 16.30
C PRO A 11 -5.17 -2.47 17.39
N VAL A 12 -4.53 -3.59 17.11
CA VAL A 12 -4.06 -4.53 18.14
C VAL A 12 -2.89 -3.86 18.88
N ARG A 13 -3.07 -3.56 20.16
CA ARG A 13 -2.01 -2.99 21.00
C ARG A 13 -1.26 -4.07 21.74
N SER A 14 0.06 -3.96 21.75
CA SER A 14 0.96 -4.79 22.54
C SER A 14 1.40 -4.06 23.81
N THR A 15 2.14 -4.72 24.67
CA THR A 15 2.54 -4.20 25.98
C THR A 15 3.83 -3.38 25.97
N GLU A 16 4.72 -3.66 24.99
CA GLU A 16 6.00 -2.93 24.86
C GLU A 16 5.79 -1.52 24.30
N THR A 17 6.67 -0.62 24.70
CA THR A 17 6.78 0.73 24.12
C THR A 17 7.39 0.67 22.72
N LEU A 18 7.28 1.77 21.96
CA LEU A 18 7.90 1.85 20.62
C LEU A 18 9.42 1.70 20.71
N ASP A 19 10.07 2.31 21.69
CA ASP A 19 11.54 2.21 21.87
C ASP A 19 11.95 0.77 22.21
N GLU A 20 11.25 0.12 23.12
CA GLU A 20 11.45 -1.30 23.44
C GLU A 20 11.29 -2.18 22.19
N TYR A 21 10.22 -1.96 21.42
CA TYR A 21 9.99 -2.70 20.18
C TYR A 21 11.11 -2.49 19.15
N LEU A 22 11.59 -1.26 18.97
CA LEU A 22 12.67 -0.94 18.03
C LEU A 22 14.01 -1.56 18.45
N ALA A 23 14.24 -1.74 19.75
CA ALA A 23 15.43 -2.39 20.30
C ALA A 23 15.43 -3.93 20.13
N LEU A 24 14.25 -4.54 19.86
CA LEU A 24 14.15 -6.00 19.67
C LEU A 24 14.89 -6.47 18.39
N PRO A 25 15.37 -7.71 18.38
CA PRO A 25 15.84 -8.35 17.15
C PRO A 25 14.75 -8.39 16.07
N LYS A 26 15.15 -8.34 14.78
CA LYS A 26 14.21 -8.24 13.63
C LYS A 26 13.16 -9.36 13.58
N ASN A 27 13.53 -10.58 13.95
CA ASN A 27 12.60 -11.71 14.02
C ASN A 27 11.50 -11.47 15.07
N ARG A 28 11.84 -10.94 16.25
CA ARG A 28 10.86 -10.60 17.29
C ARG A 28 9.98 -9.44 16.89
N GLN A 29 10.55 -8.42 16.22
CA GLN A 29 9.75 -7.33 15.63
C GLN A 29 8.74 -7.87 14.61
N ALA A 30 9.14 -8.85 13.78
CA ALA A 30 8.27 -9.47 12.78
C ALA A 30 7.12 -10.25 13.44
N GLU A 31 7.40 -11.04 14.48
CA GLU A 31 6.40 -11.80 15.25
C GLU A 31 5.35 -10.87 15.89
N LEU A 32 5.79 -9.80 16.56
CA LEU A 32 4.89 -8.83 17.19
C LEU A 32 4.07 -8.00 16.19
N LYS A 33 4.60 -7.81 14.98
CA LYS A 33 3.91 -7.12 13.88
C LYS A 33 2.85 -8.01 13.25
N ASP A 34 3.00 -9.34 13.30
CA ASP A 34 2.11 -10.30 12.65
C ASP A 34 0.86 -10.55 13.50
N VAL A 35 -0.08 -9.66 13.36
CA VAL A 35 -1.44 -9.77 13.94
C VAL A 35 -2.45 -10.26 12.90
N GLY A 36 -1.97 -10.99 11.88
CA GLY A 36 -2.71 -11.33 10.69
C GLY A 36 -2.69 -10.20 9.66
N GLY A 37 -3.24 -10.47 8.48
CA GLY A 37 -3.22 -9.51 7.38
C GLY A 37 -4.17 -9.87 6.26
N PHE A 38 -4.13 -9.09 5.19
CA PHE A 38 -4.94 -9.28 4.01
C PHE A 38 -4.15 -9.00 2.73
N VAL A 39 -4.58 -9.60 1.65
CA VAL A 39 -4.28 -9.20 0.28
C VAL A 39 -5.62 -8.87 -0.35
N GLY A 40 -5.80 -7.65 -0.81
CA GLY A 40 -7.11 -7.19 -1.32
C GLY A 40 -7.48 -7.79 -2.67
N GLY A 41 -7.69 -9.10 -2.73
CA GLY A 41 -8.00 -9.82 -3.96
C GLY A 41 -8.06 -11.34 -3.78
N THR A 42 -8.14 -12.07 -4.87
CA THR A 42 -8.28 -13.53 -4.94
C THR A 42 -7.06 -14.22 -5.53
N PHE A 43 -6.81 -15.46 -5.11
CA PHE A 43 -5.72 -16.29 -5.56
C PHE A 43 -6.25 -17.64 -6.07
N GLU A 44 -5.58 -18.18 -7.08
CA GLU A 44 -5.84 -19.53 -7.61
C GLU A 44 -5.37 -20.65 -6.65
N SER A 45 -4.47 -20.32 -5.71
CA SER A 45 -3.83 -21.27 -4.81
C SER A 45 -3.77 -20.69 -3.40
N ASP A 46 -3.66 -21.56 -2.40
CA ASP A 46 -3.40 -21.19 -0.99
C ASP A 46 -2.04 -20.51 -0.78
N ARG A 47 -1.20 -20.48 -1.81
CA ARG A 47 0.11 -19.84 -1.77
C ARG A 47 0.05 -18.41 -2.28
N ARG A 48 0.51 -17.48 -1.47
CA ARG A 48 0.63 -16.07 -1.82
C ARG A 48 1.86 -15.83 -2.71
N LYS A 49 1.65 -15.92 -4.04
CA LYS A 49 2.65 -15.60 -5.07
C LYS A 49 1.99 -14.77 -6.18
N SER A 50 2.73 -13.86 -6.80
CA SER A 50 2.23 -13.00 -7.88
C SER A 50 1.63 -13.81 -9.04
N ALA A 51 2.24 -14.97 -9.38
CA ALA A 51 1.74 -15.87 -10.42
C ALA A 51 0.36 -16.52 -10.11
N TYR A 52 -0.10 -16.47 -8.86
CA TYR A 52 -1.39 -17.04 -8.44
C TYR A 52 -2.47 -15.99 -8.17
N VAL A 53 -2.18 -14.72 -8.40
CA VAL A 53 -3.17 -13.65 -8.29
C VAL A 53 -4.16 -13.77 -9.44
N GLN A 54 -5.43 -14.00 -9.12
CA GLN A 54 -6.53 -14.00 -10.09
C GLN A 54 -7.07 -12.60 -10.31
N GLY A 55 -7.17 -11.81 -9.25
CA GLY A 55 -7.67 -10.46 -9.32
C GLY A 55 -7.46 -9.67 -8.03
N ARG A 56 -7.57 -8.36 -8.13
CA ARG A 56 -7.43 -7.43 -7.03
C ARG A 56 -8.62 -6.46 -6.98
N ASP A 57 -9.24 -6.37 -5.81
CA ASP A 57 -10.37 -5.48 -5.54
C ASP A 57 -9.95 -4.23 -4.77
N LEU A 58 -8.74 -4.25 -4.18
CA LEU A 58 -8.16 -3.13 -3.46
C LEU A 58 -6.79 -2.77 -4.02
N LEU A 59 -6.54 -1.49 -4.29
CA LEU A 59 -5.17 -0.96 -4.37
C LEU A 59 -4.66 -0.73 -2.95
N THR A 60 -3.45 -1.15 -2.69
CA THR A 60 -2.81 -1.04 -1.37
C THR A 60 -1.44 -0.40 -1.48
N LEU A 61 -1.23 0.71 -0.79
CA LEU A 61 0.04 1.44 -0.78
C LEU A 61 0.63 1.50 0.62
N ASP A 62 1.93 1.22 0.75
CA ASP A 62 2.70 1.32 1.99
C ASP A 62 3.62 2.55 1.89
N LEU A 63 3.35 3.58 2.69
CA LEU A 63 4.09 4.85 2.70
C LEU A 63 5.03 4.85 3.91
N ASP A 64 6.27 4.43 3.69
CA ASP A 64 7.26 4.23 4.75
C ASP A 64 8.28 5.38 4.89
N ASN A 65 8.29 6.33 3.94
CA ASN A 65 9.30 7.39 3.82
C ASN A 65 8.69 8.80 3.95
N ILE A 66 7.66 8.97 4.77
CA ILE A 66 7.03 10.27 5.00
C ILE A 66 7.92 11.11 5.93
N PRO A 67 8.32 12.34 5.55
CA PRO A 67 9.05 13.23 6.45
C PRO A 67 8.25 13.62 7.68
N ALA A 68 8.93 13.90 8.78
CA ALA A 68 8.31 14.39 10.01
C ALA A 68 7.40 15.61 9.75
N GLY A 69 6.23 15.64 10.38
CA GLY A 69 5.27 16.73 10.26
C GLY A 69 4.45 16.75 8.96
N GLN A 70 4.64 15.79 8.04
CA GLN A 70 3.90 15.77 6.75
C GLN A 70 2.65 14.88 6.75
N THR A 71 2.30 14.27 7.86
CA THR A 71 1.13 13.38 7.95
C THR A 71 -0.15 14.04 7.46
N GLU A 72 -0.47 15.25 7.94
CA GLU A 72 -1.68 15.98 7.51
C GLU A 72 -1.66 16.33 6.02
N GLY A 73 -0.49 16.69 5.49
CA GLY A 73 -0.31 16.95 4.06
C GLY A 73 -0.62 15.72 3.20
N ILE A 74 -0.20 14.53 3.66
CA ILE A 74 -0.52 13.26 3.00
C ILE A 74 -2.02 12.95 3.10
N LEU A 75 -2.62 13.06 4.26
CA LEU A 75 -4.07 12.84 4.46
C LEU A 75 -4.90 13.76 3.56
N LYS A 76 -4.49 15.02 3.41
CA LYS A 76 -5.13 15.96 2.49
C LYS A 76 -5.01 15.52 1.02
N ARG A 77 -3.84 15.04 0.57
CA ARG A 77 -3.66 14.52 -0.80
C ARG A 77 -4.52 13.29 -1.01
N VAL A 78 -4.53 12.35 -0.05
CA VAL A 78 -5.36 11.14 -0.11
C VAL A 78 -6.85 11.50 -0.19
N SER A 79 -7.34 12.41 0.66
CA SER A 79 -8.70 12.92 0.57
C SER A 79 -8.99 13.60 -0.78
N GLY A 80 -7.99 14.23 -1.39
CA GLY A 80 -8.09 14.89 -2.70
C GLY A 80 -8.27 13.95 -3.88
N LEU A 81 -8.08 12.62 -3.73
CA LEU A 81 -8.30 11.64 -4.79
C LEU A 81 -9.76 11.56 -5.27
N GLY A 82 -10.71 12.01 -4.45
CA GLY A 82 -12.13 12.09 -4.82
C GLY A 82 -12.88 10.76 -4.80
N CYS A 83 -12.25 9.66 -4.43
CA CYS A 83 -12.84 8.33 -4.29
C CYS A 83 -12.84 7.83 -2.85
N ALA A 84 -13.48 6.68 -2.60
CA ALA A 84 -13.40 5.98 -1.33
C ALA A 84 -11.96 5.58 -1.03
N VAL A 85 -11.51 5.82 0.19
CA VAL A 85 -10.18 5.46 0.64
C VAL A 85 -10.15 5.30 2.16
N ALA A 86 -9.37 4.32 2.63
CA ALA A 86 -9.03 4.18 4.04
C ALA A 86 -7.54 4.35 4.22
N VAL A 87 -7.16 5.04 5.30
CA VAL A 87 -5.76 5.22 5.70
C VAL A 87 -5.61 4.72 7.13
N TYR A 88 -4.51 4.02 7.41
CA TYR A 88 -4.14 3.71 8.79
C TYR A 88 -2.62 3.72 8.96
N SER A 89 -2.18 4.04 10.18
CA SER A 89 -0.76 4.04 10.51
C SER A 89 -0.25 2.64 10.80
N THR A 90 1.02 2.37 10.41
CA THR A 90 1.68 1.08 10.67
C THR A 90 2.31 1.07 12.07
N ARG A 91 2.71 -0.10 12.56
CA ARG A 91 3.25 -0.30 13.90
C ARG A 91 4.42 0.62 14.27
N LYS A 92 5.23 1.02 13.30
CA LYS A 92 6.40 1.91 13.52
C LYS A 92 6.08 3.39 13.29
N HIS A 93 4.81 3.74 13.18
CA HIS A 93 4.43 5.13 13.02
C HIS A 93 4.76 5.94 14.27
N ALA A 94 5.36 7.10 14.05
CA ALA A 94 5.60 8.12 15.06
C ALA A 94 5.58 9.49 14.37
N GLY A 95 5.28 10.57 15.11
CA GLY A 95 5.25 11.91 14.53
C GLY A 95 6.57 12.32 13.86
N TYR A 96 7.72 11.83 14.37
CA TYR A 96 9.05 12.06 13.79
C TYR A 96 9.40 11.10 12.62
N ALA A 97 8.67 10.01 12.44
CA ALA A 97 8.83 9.02 11.38
C ALA A 97 7.47 8.46 10.95
N PRO A 98 6.64 9.26 10.27
CA PRO A 98 5.30 8.83 9.90
C PRO A 98 5.33 7.66 8.91
N ARG A 99 4.42 6.71 9.12
CA ARG A 99 4.24 5.54 8.25
C ARG A 99 2.77 5.23 8.13
N LEU A 100 2.27 5.24 6.91
CA LEU A 100 0.85 5.09 6.61
C LEU A 100 0.63 4.00 5.57
N ARG A 101 -0.54 3.36 5.63
CA ARG A 101 -1.09 2.55 4.55
C ARG A 101 -2.32 3.20 3.99
N VAL A 102 -2.41 3.19 2.67
CA VAL A 102 -3.55 3.73 1.93
C VAL A 102 -4.20 2.59 1.16
N ILE A 103 -5.50 2.43 1.35
CA ILE A 103 -6.31 1.36 0.76
C ILE A 103 -7.44 1.99 -0.05
N LEU A 104 -7.48 1.72 -1.35
CA LEU A 104 -8.52 2.21 -2.26
C LEU A 104 -9.33 1.02 -2.78
N PRO A 105 -10.65 0.94 -2.49
CA PRO A 105 -11.50 -0.05 -3.12
C PRO A 105 -11.72 0.31 -4.59
N LEU A 106 -11.61 -0.68 -5.46
CA LEU A 106 -11.82 -0.53 -6.89
C LEU A 106 -13.29 -0.74 -7.28
N ASP A 107 -13.76 -0.03 -8.28
CA ASP A 107 -15.13 -0.14 -8.83
C ASP A 107 -15.35 -1.45 -9.61
N ARG A 108 -14.27 -2.10 -10.05
CA ARG A 108 -14.22 -3.46 -10.58
C ARG A 108 -12.93 -4.17 -10.20
N THR A 109 -12.94 -5.49 -10.27
CA THR A 109 -11.73 -6.30 -10.05
C THR A 109 -10.68 -6.02 -11.13
N ALA A 110 -9.46 -5.69 -10.73
CA ALA A 110 -8.30 -5.61 -11.62
C ALA A 110 -7.74 -7.01 -11.84
N SER A 111 -7.39 -7.37 -13.07
CA SER A 111 -6.58 -8.57 -13.35
C SER A 111 -5.18 -8.42 -12.75
N ALA A 112 -4.40 -9.51 -12.72
CA ALA A 112 -3.02 -9.47 -12.23
C ALA A 112 -2.16 -8.45 -12.99
N ASP A 113 -2.35 -8.34 -14.32
CA ASP A 113 -1.61 -7.41 -15.18
C ASP A 113 -2.09 -5.96 -15.02
N GLU A 114 -3.38 -5.76 -14.71
CA GLU A 114 -3.96 -4.44 -14.51
C GLU A 114 -3.64 -3.83 -13.13
N TYR A 115 -3.04 -4.57 -12.18
CA TYR A 115 -2.91 -4.10 -10.80
C TYR A 115 -1.82 -3.03 -10.60
N GLU A 116 -0.62 -3.26 -11.13
CA GLU A 116 0.54 -2.41 -10.84
C GLU A 116 0.40 -0.99 -11.44
N PRO A 117 -0.01 -0.79 -12.71
CA PRO A 117 -0.11 0.54 -13.30
C PRO A 117 -1.04 1.48 -12.52
N PRO A 118 -2.31 1.16 -12.19
CA PRO A 118 -3.17 2.06 -11.44
C PRO A 118 -2.68 2.30 -10.01
N ALA A 119 -2.04 1.30 -9.35
CA ALA A 119 -1.43 1.51 -8.06
C ALA A 119 -0.30 2.55 -8.12
N ARG A 120 0.51 2.54 -9.18
CA ARG A 120 1.55 3.56 -9.43
C ARG A 120 0.97 4.94 -9.73
N LYS A 121 -0.13 5.05 -10.48
CA LYS A 121 -0.81 6.34 -10.70
C LYS A 121 -1.39 6.89 -9.40
N ALA A 122 -2.07 6.09 -8.60
CA ALA A 122 -2.56 6.50 -7.29
C ALA A 122 -1.40 6.97 -6.38
N ALA A 123 -0.29 6.21 -6.36
CA ALA A 123 0.91 6.60 -5.61
C ALA A 123 1.51 7.94 -6.10
N ALA A 124 1.56 8.18 -7.41
CA ALA A 124 2.05 9.44 -7.98
C ALA A 124 1.19 10.64 -7.56
N LEU A 125 -0.13 10.47 -7.44
CA LEU A 125 -1.04 11.52 -6.98
C LEU A 125 -0.87 11.84 -5.48
N ILE A 126 -0.44 10.85 -4.67
CA ILE A 126 -0.23 11.01 -3.22
C ILE A 126 1.20 11.49 -2.93
N GLY A 127 2.19 10.91 -3.61
CA GLY A 127 3.62 11.14 -3.42
C GLY A 127 4.39 9.84 -3.57
N MET A 128 4.87 9.58 -4.80
CA MET A 128 5.61 8.37 -5.15
C MET A 128 6.87 8.18 -4.30
N GLU A 129 7.50 9.28 -3.91
CA GLU A 129 8.71 9.33 -3.09
C GLU A 129 8.52 8.75 -1.67
N PHE A 130 7.28 8.66 -1.20
CA PHE A 130 6.98 8.12 0.13
C PHE A 130 6.75 6.61 0.12
N CYS A 131 6.56 6.01 -1.06
CA CYS A 131 6.17 4.62 -1.19
C CYS A 131 7.34 3.64 -0.98
N ASP A 132 7.05 2.52 -0.30
CA ASP A 132 7.89 1.32 -0.36
C ASP A 132 7.84 0.77 -1.80
N PRO A 133 8.99 0.60 -2.49
CA PRO A 133 9.02 0.06 -3.86
C PRO A 133 8.31 -1.30 -4.03
N THR A 134 8.23 -2.10 -2.96
CA THR A 134 7.59 -3.42 -2.99
C THR A 134 6.07 -3.36 -2.83
N THR A 135 5.50 -2.17 -2.60
CA THR A 135 4.05 -2.02 -2.41
C THR A 135 3.25 -2.34 -3.67
N PHE A 136 3.86 -2.24 -4.84
CA PHE A 136 3.24 -2.48 -6.14
C PHE A 136 3.13 -3.95 -6.53
N ASP A 137 3.67 -4.87 -5.72
CA ASP A 137 3.54 -6.30 -5.97
C ASP A 137 2.08 -6.75 -5.76
N ALA A 138 1.48 -7.36 -6.78
CA ALA A 138 0.09 -7.81 -6.75
C ALA A 138 -0.20 -8.81 -5.61
N CYS A 139 0.79 -9.54 -5.11
CA CYS A 139 0.63 -10.45 -3.98
C CYS A 139 1.04 -9.84 -2.62
N ARG A 140 1.25 -8.52 -2.55
CA ARG A 140 1.68 -7.84 -1.32
C ARG A 140 0.69 -8.06 -0.17
N LEU A 141 1.18 -8.57 0.95
CA LEU A 141 0.45 -8.69 2.20
C LEU A 141 0.47 -7.35 2.95
N MET A 142 -0.70 -6.90 3.38
CA MET A 142 -0.85 -5.81 4.34
C MET A 142 -1.24 -6.39 5.71
N TYR A 143 -0.48 -6.10 6.75
CA TYR A 143 -0.85 -6.50 8.11
C TYR A 143 -2.01 -5.64 8.61
N TRP A 144 -2.90 -6.25 9.40
CA TRP A 144 -3.90 -5.49 10.13
C TRP A 144 -3.24 -4.45 11.04
N PRO A 145 -3.97 -3.39 11.45
CA PRO A 145 -3.43 -2.37 12.33
C PRO A 145 -2.88 -2.95 13.63
N SER A 146 -1.66 -2.60 13.97
CA SER A 146 -1.05 -2.89 15.26
C SER A 146 -0.24 -1.71 15.75
N CYS A 147 -0.15 -1.55 17.07
CA CYS A 147 0.48 -0.40 17.70
C CYS A 147 1.18 -0.82 19.00
N CYS A 148 2.28 -0.19 19.35
CA CYS A 148 2.91 -0.31 20.65
C CYS A 148 2.02 0.34 21.75
N SER A 149 2.31 0.09 23.04
CA SER A 149 1.51 0.58 24.15
C SER A 149 1.39 2.12 24.19
N ASP A 150 2.46 2.82 23.85
CA ASP A 150 2.62 4.28 23.78
C ASP A 150 2.55 4.82 22.34
N GLY A 151 2.38 3.94 21.34
CA GLY A 151 2.43 4.32 19.93
C GLY A 151 1.22 5.18 19.52
N GLU A 152 1.46 6.14 18.65
CA GLU A 152 0.43 6.92 17.99
C GLU A 152 -0.29 6.05 16.95
N PHE A 153 -1.62 6.17 16.87
CA PHE A 153 -2.40 5.48 15.87
C PHE A 153 -3.33 6.44 15.14
N ILE A 154 -3.27 6.37 13.81
CA ILE A 154 -4.11 7.17 12.91
C ILE A 154 -4.95 6.20 12.10
N SER A 155 -6.25 6.49 11.97
CA SER A 155 -7.15 5.82 11.05
C SER A 155 -8.17 6.82 10.52
N GLU A 156 -8.21 6.96 9.19
CA GLU A 156 -9.13 7.85 8.47
C GLU A 156 -9.85 7.05 7.39
N VAL A 157 -11.14 7.27 7.25
CA VAL A 157 -11.96 6.67 6.19
C VAL A 157 -12.75 7.76 5.49
N TYR A 158 -12.60 7.84 4.18
CA TYR A 158 -13.36 8.75 3.33
C TYR A 158 -14.37 7.93 2.54
N ASP A 159 -15.63 8.06 2.90
CA ASP A 159 -16.75 7.33 2.27
C ASP A 159 -17.23 8.09 1.03
N ARG A 160 -16.91 7.55 -0.13
CA ARG A 160 -17.17 8.11 -1.45
C ARG A 160 -17.39 6.96 -2.45
N PRO A 161 -17.72 7.23 -3.73
CA PRO A 161 -17.70 6.18 -4.76
C PRO A 161 -16.34 5.47 -4.84
N PHE A 162 -16.34 4.19 -5.16
CA PHE A 162 -15.11 3.42 -5.31
C PHE A 162 -14.19 4.00 -6.38
N CYS A 163 -12.90 3.75 -6.26
CA CYS A 163 -11.91 4.26 -7.18
C CYS A 163 -12.09 3.62 -8.56
N SER A 164 -12.21 4.44 -9.59
CA SER A 164 -12.35 3.93 -10.96
C SER A 164 -11.04 3.35 -11.47
N LEU A 165 -11.02 2.03 -11.67
CA LEU A 165 -9.89 1.33 -12.26
C LEU A 165 -9.61 1.83 -13.68
N ASP A 166 -10.66 1.90 -14.50
CA ASP A 166 -10.52 2.39 -15.88
C ASP A 166 -10.11 3.86 -15.93
N GLY A 167 -10.55 4.67 -14.97
CA GLY A 167 -10.11 6.05 -14.83
C GLY A 167 -8.60 6.16 -14.57
N LEU A 168 -8.04 5.32 -13.70
CA LEU A 168 -6.59 5.31 -13.43
C LEU A 168 -5.79 4.74 -14.62
N LEU A 169 -6.27 3.67 -15.27
CA LEU A 169 -5.64 3.11 -16.46
C LEU A 169 -5.69 4.10 -17.63
N GLY A 170 -6.79 4.85 -17.79
CA GLY A 170 -6.94 5.89 -18.82
C GLY A 170 -6.04 7.11 -18.64
N MET A 171 -5.30 7.22 -17.52
CA MET A 171 -4.27 8.25 -17.33
C MET A 171 -2.95 7.93 -18.04
N TYR A 172 -2.82 6.76 -18.66
CA TYR A 172 -1.69 6.37 -19.52
C TYR A 172 -2.09 6.49 -20.99
N GLN A 173 -1.12 6.66 -21.89
CA GLN A 173 -1.33 6.45 -23.31
C GLN A 173 -1.46 4.94 -23.60
N ASP A 174 -0.52 4.17 -23.05
CA ASP A 174 -0.59 2.70 -22.99
C ASP A 174 -0.17 2.22 -21.61
N TRP A 175 -1.13 1.77 -20.81
CA TRP A 175 -0.85 1.29 -19.47
C TRP A 175 0.00 0.00 -19.45
N LYS A 176 0.15 -0.70 -20.58
CA LYS A 176 1.04 -1.87 -20.74
C LYS A 176 2.48 -1.47 -20.97
N ASP A 177 2.73 -0.24 -21.40
CA ASP A 177 4.08 0.27 -21.56
C ASP A 177 4.67 0.64 -20.19
N ILE A 178 5.58 -0.21 -19.70
CA ILE A 178 6.27 -0.02 -18.42
C ILE A 178 7.06 1.30 -18.38
N SER A 179 7.48 1.82 -19.52
CA SER A 179 8.23 3.09 -19.58
C SER A 179 7.41 4.30 -19.15
N GLU A 180 6.07 4.22 -19.28
CA GLU A 180 5.14 5.26 -18.82
C GLU A 180 4.86 5.20 -17.31
N TRP A 181 5.23 4.12 -16.62
CA TRP A 181 4.86 3.92 -15.23
C TRP A 181 5.64 4.86 -14.30
N PRO A 182 4.97 5.62 -13.42
CA PRO A 182 5.66 6.39 -12.39
C PRO A 182 6.59 5.52 -11.55
N GLN A 183 7.80 6.01 -11.25
CA GLN A 183 8.81 5.26 -10.53
C GLN A 183 9.09 5.85 -9.15
N VAL A 184 9.34 4.98 -8.17
CA VAL A 184 9.88 5.40 -6.87
C VAL A 184 11.31 5.92 -7.09
N PRO A 185 11.66 7.11 -6.58
CA PRO A 185 13.02 7.62 -6.69
C PRO A 185 14.07 6.60 -6.24
N GLY A 186 15.13 6.44 -7.02
CA GLY A 186 16.20 5.47 -6.75
C GLY A 186 15.92 4.02 -7.18
N SER A 187 14.77 3.74 -7.82
CA SER A 187 14.42 2.40 -8.31
C SER A 187 14.80 2.14 -9.79
N ASP A 188 15.55 3.03 -10.42
CA ASP A 188 15.89 3.00 -11.86
C ASP A 188 16.52 1.67 -12.31
N ALA A 189 17.34 1.04 -11.46
CA ALA A 189 17.96 -0.26 -11.77
C ALA A 189 16.93 -1.39 -11.90
N ILE A 190 15.85 -1.32 -11.11
CA ILE A 190 14.74 -2.30 -11.15
C ILE A 190 13.94 -2.10 -12.45
N GLN A 191 13.66 -0.85 -12.79
CA GLN A 191 12.96 -0.52 -14.03
C GLN A 191 13.74 -0.96 -15.27
N LYS A 192 15.04 -0.66 -15.33
CA LYS A 192 15.89 -1.11 -16.44
C LYS A 192 15.87 -2.62 -16.63
N ARG A 193 15.87 -3.40 -15.53
CA ARG A 193 15.76 -4.86 -15.61
C ARG A 193 14.39 -5.33 -16.11
N ARG A 194 13.32 -4.61 -15.76
CA ARG A 194 11.95 -4.92 -16.22
C ARG A 194 11.79 -4.64 -17.71
N LEU A 195 12.27 -3.48 -18.19
CA LEU A 195 12.26 -3.12 -19.60
C LEU A 195 13.04 -4.13 -20.44
N ALA A 196 14.25 -4.50 -20.01
CA ALA A 196 15.06 -5.51 -20.70
C ALA A 196 14.36 -6.89 -20.81
N ARG A 197 13.56 -7.29 -19.81
CA ARG A 197 12.77 -8.52 -19.86
C ARG A 197 11.54 -8.43 -20.76
N GLN A 198 11.00 -7.24 -20.95
CA GLN A 198 9.86 -7.02 -21.87
C GLN A 198 10.32 -7.05 -23.34
N GLU A 199 11.55 -6.57 -23.61
CA GLU A 199 12.15 -6.60 -24.94
C GLU A 199 12.66 -7.99 -25.35
N ASP A 200 12.99 -8.88 -24.40
CA ASP A 200 13.46 -10.26 -24.62
C ASP A 200 12.68 -11.25 -23.74
N PRO A 201 11.48 -11.67 -24.18
CA PRO A 201 10.59 -12.54 -23.42
C PRO A 201 10.93 -14.03 -23.53
N THR A 202 12.23 -14.45 -23.49
CA THR A 202 12.63 -15.87 -23.49
C THR A 202 12.30 -16.62 -22.20
#